data_7d57e3a97ded2954372d2fd4336be8e1
#
_entry.id   7d57e3a97ded2954372d2fd4336be8e1
#
_cell.length_a   1.000
_cell.length_b   1.000
_cell.length_c   1.000
_cell.angle_alpha   90.00
_cell.angle_beta   90.00
_cell.angle_gamma   90.00
#
_symmetry.space_group_name_H-M   'P 1'
#
loop_
_entity.id
_entity.type
_entity.pdbx_description
1 polymer ?
#
loop_
_entity_poly.entity_id
_entity_poly.type
_entity_poly.pdbx_seq_one_letter_code
_entity_poly.pdbx_strand_id
1 'polypeptide(L)'
;MLKNRQADARTEEGLLESAISRAKWRIVPFLILMYMLAYLDRANIGFAKQAYQASTGVSNAAFAFGAGIFFIAYALFEVPSNLIMHRVGARTWLARIMVTWGLISAAMIYAKSDFLFSFIRFFLGAAEAGLFPGAVLYMTYWFPARARGQILGIFYFGSPLALMLGGPLSGLLLEHDGLFGLHGWQLMFLVEGLLASAVGVWAYFYLCNRPEDAKWMRPDEAQALARALAAEERVKQASGKTSFRAALADPRLVHFALLYFSIQIAGYGVAFYLPTQVSALLQMKIGLHVGLISAIPWACAIVAGAFYPGFAVRTGRRRSFAVLSALAITGGLVVSAHTSPVIAIVALSFVTIGIMTIQPIFWTFPTAYLGGTAAAGGFAVINAVGNLGGFFAPTFKNAVEASFHSPAAGLYVLAASGLTAALLIIALRPQQGERTSADSRTVQAKV
;
A
#
# COMPACT_ATOMS: atom_id res chain seq x y z
N MET A 1 -14.71 41.26 -27.53
CA MET A 1 -14.75 39.77 -27.58
C MET A 1 -13.61 39.12 -26.78
N LEU A 2 -12.33 39.53 -26.88
CA LEU A 2 -11.21 38.90 -26.14
C LEU A 2 -11.29 39.05 -24.61
N LYS A 3 -11.70 40.22 -24.08
CA LYS A 3 -11.85 40.44 -22.62
C LYS A 3 -12.95 39.58 -22.01
N ASN A 4 -14.07 39.35 -22.69
CA ASN A 4 -15.14 38.47 -22.18
C ASN A 4 -14.69 37.00 -22.16
N ARG A 5 -13.98 36.52 -23.19
CA ARG A 5 -13.42 35.15 -23.18
C ARG A 5 -12.41 34.94 -22.06
N GLN A 6 -11.60 35.94 -21.70
CA GLN A 6 -10.66 35.83 -20.56
C GLN A 6 -11.38 35.86 -19.19
N ALA A 7 -12.45 36.62 -19.06
CA ALA A 7 -13.29 36.66 -17.86
C ALA A 7 -14.01 35.32 -17.68
N ASP A 8 -14.61 34.76 -18.72
CA ASP A 8 -15.30 33.48 -18.73
C ASP A 8 -14.34 32.32 -18.40
N ALA A 9 -13.14 32.30 -18.98
CA ALA A 9 -12.11 31.30 -18.71
C ALA A 9 -11.62 31.34 -17.26
N ARG A 10 -11.45 32.52 -16.66
CA ARG A 10 -11.08 32.66 -15.24
C ARG A 10 -12.19 32.16 -14.30
N THR A 11 -13.45 32.41 -14.67
CA THR A 11 -14.62 31.93 -13.92
C THR A 11 -14.72 30.39 -13.98
N GLU A 12 -14.50 29.80 -15.16
CA GLU A 12 -14.52 28.34 -15.35
C GLU A 12 -13.37 27.65 -14.62
N GLU A 13 -12.17 28.23 -14.61
CA GLU A 13 -11.02 27.72 -13.85
C GLU A 13 -11.28 27.80 -12.33
N GLY A 14 -11.88 28.88 -11.84
CA GLY A 14 -12.27 29.01 -10.44
C GLY A 14 -13.31 27.97 -10.00
N LEU A 15 -14.31 27.70 -10.87
CA LEU A 15 -15.29 26.63 -10.63
C LEU A 15 -14.64 25.25 -10.58
N LEU A 16 -13.70 24.98 -11.49
CA LEU A 16 -12.97 23.70 -11.53
C LEU A 16 -12.12 23.49 -10.27
N GLU A 17 -11.39 24.51 -9.81
CA GLU A 17 -10.60 24.44 -8.58
C GLU A 17 -11.48 24.22 -7.35
N SER A 18 -12.62 24.91 -7.28
CA SER A 18 -13.61 24.71 -6.21
C SER A 18 -14.16 23.27 -6.22
N ALA A 19 -14.52 22.74 -7.39
CA ALA A 19 -14.99 21.37 -7.57
C ALA A 19 -13.97 20.34 -7.12
N ILE A 20 -12.69 20.50 -7.54
CA ILE A 20 -11.58 19.63 -7.14
C ILE A 20 -11.39 19.67 -5.61
N SER A 21 -11.43 20.85 -5.01
CA SER A 21 -11.29 21.00 -3.56
C SER A 21 -12.43 20.31 -2.80
N ARG A 22 -13.69 20.49 -3.22
CA ARG A 22 -14.84 19.79 -2.61
C ARG A 22 -14.72 18.28 -2.75
N ALA A 23 -14.42 17.79 -3.95
CA ALA A 23 -14.24 16.37 -4.20
C ALA A 23 -13.11 15.80 -3.33
N LYS A 24 -11.99 16.51 -3.21
CA LYS A 24 -10.84 16.13 -2.39
C LYS A 24 -11.25 15.92 -0.92
N TRP A 25 -11.91 16.90 -0.31
CA TRP A 25 -12.26 16.83 1.11
C TRP A 25 -13.40 15.84 1.41
N ARG A 26 -14.23 15.51 0.44
CA ARG A 26 -15.29 14.53 0.62
C ARG A 26 -14.86 13.10 0.28
N ILE A 27 -14.18 12.89 -0.83
CA ILE A 27 -13.88 11.55 -1.35
C ILE A 27 -12.60 10.98 -0.72
N VAL A 28 -11.52 11.79 -0.66
CA VAL A 28 -10.19 11.27 -0.29
C VAL A 28 -10.14 10.73 1.15
N PRO A 29 -10.71 11.41 2.18
CA PRO A 29 -10.72 10.84 3.54
C PRO A 29 -11.47 9.51 3.62
N PHE A 30 -12.55 9.36 2.86
CA PHE A 30 -13.30 8.11 2.82
C PHE A 30 -12.52 6.98 2.13
N LEU A 31 -11.85 7.27 1.02
CA LEU A 31 -10.96 6.30 0.37
C LEU A 31 -9.77 5.91 1.28
N ILE A 32 -9.22 6.86 2.04
CA ILE A 32 -8.19 6.58 3.04
C ILE A 32 -8.73 5.62 4.10
N LEU A 33 -9.94 5.85 4.61
CA LEU A 33 -10.58 4.95 5.57
C LEU A 33 -10.72 3.53 5.00
N MET A 34 -11.21 3.39 3.76
CA MET A 34 -11.32 2.09 3.09
C MET A 34 -9.95 1.40 2.98
N TYR A 35 -8.93 2.15 2.60
CA TYR A 35 -7.56 1.65 2.45
C TYR A 35 -6.90 1.30 3.79
N MET A 36 -7.18 2.10 4.82
CA MET A 36 -6.77 1.80 6.20
C MET A 36 -7.35 0.46 6.68
N LEU A 37 -8.64 0.22 6.48
CA LEU A 37 -9.28 -1.04 6.88
C LEU A 37 -8.69 -2.24 6.12
N ALA A 38 -8.35 -2.09 4.84
CA ALA A 38 -7.69 -3.13 4.08
C ALA A 38 -6.29 -3.46 4.63
N TYR A 39 -5.50 -2.45 4.98
CA TYR A 39 -4.19 -2.67 5.58
C TYR A 39 -4.27 -3.18 7.02
N LEU A 40 -5.26 -2.75 7.78
CA LEU A 40 -5.55 -3.29 9.11
C LEU A 40 -5.82 -4.80 9.05
N ASP A 41 -6.70 -5.23 8.13
CA ASP A 41 -7.03 -6.65 7.93
C ASP A 41 -5.82 -7.50 7.47
N ARG A 42 -4.93 -6.92 6.69
CA ARG A 42 -3.66 -7.57 6.30
C ARG A 42 -2.70 -7.69 7.47
N ALA A 43 -2.66 -6.71 8.36
CA ALA A 43 -1.71 -6.66 9.49
C ALA A 43 -2.20 -7.45 10.70
N ASN A 44 -3.52 -7.55 10.92
CA ASN A 44 -4.12 -8.18 12.09
C ASN A 44 -3.67 -9.64 12.29
N ILE A 45 -3.40 -10.36 11.19
CA ILE A 45 -2.88 -11.72 11.24
C ILE A 45 -1.54 -11.81 11.99
N GLY A 46 -0.70 -10.76 11.89
CA GLY A 46 0.57 -10.68 12.62
C GLY A 46 0.35 -10.51 14.12
N PHE A 47 -0.66 -9.76 14.53
CA PHE A 47 -1.06 -9.61 15.94
C PHE A 47 -1.70 -10.88 16.47
N ALA A 48 -2.57 -11.54 15.69
CA ALA A 48 -3.24 -12.78 16.10
C ALA A 48 -2.32 -13.96 16.24
N LYS A 49 -1.18 -14.01 15.56
CA LYS A 49 -0.36 -15.20 15.33
C LYS A 49 -0.18 -16.07 16.57
N GLN A 50 0.31 -15.51 17.66
CA GLN A 50 0.62 -16.26 18.88
C GLN A 50 -0.64 -16.84 19.54
N ALA A 51 -1.66 -16.01 19.77
CA ALA A 51 -2.91 -16.42 20.40
C ALA A 51 -3.67 -17.41 19.51
N TYR A 52 -3.69 -17.17 18.20
CA TYR A 52 -4.33 -18.04 17.22
C TYR A 52 -3.71 -19.43 17.18
N GLN A 53 -2.37 -19.51 17.04
CA GLN A 53 -1.67 -20.80 17.00
C GLN A 53 -1.77 -21.57 18.32
N ALA A 54 -1.70 -20.87 19.46
CA ALA A 54 -1.84 -21.48 20.76
C ALA A 54 -3.24 -22.12 20.97
N SER A 55 -4.29 -21.52 20.42
CA SER A 55 -5.67 -22.01 20.59
C SER A 55 -6.11 -23.03 19.54
N THR A 56 -5.54 -22.99 18.33
CA THR A 56 -5.98 -23.83 17.19
C THR A 56 -5.01 -24.94 16.83
N GLY A 57 -3.73 -24.86 17.25
CA GLY A 57 -2.68 -25.79 16.86
C GLY A 57 -2.20 -25.65 15.41
N VAL A 58 -2.60 -24.59 14.70
CA VAL A 58 -2.15 -24.34 13.32
C VAL A 58 -0.64 -24.16 13.28
N SER A 59 0.01 -24.91 12.40
CA SER A 59 1.47 -24.99 12.30
C SER A 59 2.09 -23.67 11.80
N ASN A 60 3.36 -23.41 12.13
CA ASN A 60 4.09 -22.25 11.61
C ASN A 60 4.17 -22.26 10.08
N ALA A 61 4.31 -23.43 9.47
CA ALA A 61 4.37 -23.57 8.02
C ALA A 61 3.01 -23.22 7.37
N ALA A 62 1.91 -23.75 7.90
CA ALA A 62 0.57 -23.44 7.44
C ALA A 62 0.22 -21.97 7.65
N PHE A 63 0.64 -21.38 8.78
CA PHE A 63 0.44 -19.96 9.04
C PHE A 63 1.19 -19.09 8.03
N ALA A 64 2.46 -19.38 7.74
CA ALA A 64 3.24 -18.66 6.75
C ALA A 64 2.66 -18.81 5.33
N PHE A 65 2.25 -20.03 4.97
CA PHE A 65 1.59 -20.31 3.69
C PHE A 65 0.26 -19.57 3.57
N GLY A 66 -0.61 -19.64 4.59
CA GLY A 66 -1.92 -18.97 4.61
C GLY A 66 -1.80 -17.44 4.60
N ALA A 67 -0.80 -16.88 5.28
CA ALA A 67 -0.49 -15.45 5.17
C ALA A 67 -0.11 -15.06 3.75
N GLY A 68 0.65 -15.91 3.06
CA GLY A 68 1.12 -15.68 1.70
C GLY A 68 0.07 -15.95 0.62
N ILE A 69 -0.72 -17.03 0.72
CA ILE A 69 -1.69 -17.44 -0.31
C ILE A 69 -2.73 -16.36 -0.62
N PHE A 70 -3.00 -15.50 0.34
CA PHE A 70 -3.79 -14.28 0.17
C PHE A 70 -3.30 -13.46 -1.03
N PHE A 71 -1.98 -13.23 -1.16
CA PHE A 71 -1.40 -12.41 -2.23
C PHE A 71 -1.45 -13.09 -3.59
N ILE A 72 -1.37 -14.41 -3.63
CA ILE A 72 -1.56 -15.18 -4.87
C ILE A 72 -3.00 -14.97 -5.37
N ALA A 73 -3.99 -15.19 -4.48
CA ALA A 73 -5.39 -14.97 -4.81
C ALA A 73 -5.65 -13.50 -5.20
N TYR A 74 -5.11 -12.55 -4.43
CA TYR A 74 -5.22 -11.14 -4.73
C TYR A 74 -4.73 -10.82 -6.14
N ALA A 75 -3.52 -11.27 -6.52
CA ALA A 75 -2.94 -11.03 -7.84
C ALA A 75 -3.75 -11.67 -8.98
N LEU A 76 -4.28 -12.89 -8.78
CA LEU A 76 -5.10 -13.58 -9.78
C LEU A 76 -6.42 -12.86 -10.05
N PHE A 77 -7.06 -12.32 -9.02
CA PHE A 77 -8.38 -11.70 -9.12
C PHE A 77 -8.33 -10.18 -9.28
N GLU A 78 -7.19 -9.52 -9.18
CA GLU A 78 -7.03 -8.06 -9.28
C GLU A 78 -7.52 -7.54 -10.64
N VAL A 79 -7.06 -8.11 -11.74
CA VAL A 79 -7.44 -7.68 -13.09
C VAL A 79 -8.92 -7.97 -13.39
N PRO A 80 -9.44 -9.20 -13.18
CA PRO A 80 -10.86 -9.49 -13.34
C PRO A 80 -11.76 -8.55 -12.53
N SER A 81 -11.41 -8.28 -11.27
CA SER A 81 -12.15 -7.40 -10.37
C SER A 81 -12.27 -5.98 -10.95
N ASN A 82 -11.17 -5.40 -11.43
CA ASN A 82 -11.17 -4.06 -12.01
C ASN A 82 -11.95 -3.98 -13.34
N LEU A 83 -11.92 -5.02 -14.15
CA LEU A 83 -12.74 -5.10 -15.38
C LEU A 83 -14.24 -5.11 -15.05
N ILE A 84 -14.64 -5.84 -14.02
CA ILE A 84 -16.04 -5.85 -13.56
C ILE A 84 -16.42 -4.48 -13.00
N MET A 85 -15.56 -3.85 -12.22
CA MET A 85 -15.80 -2.50 -11.69
C MET A 85 -16.09 -1.48 -12.80
N HIS A 86 -15.37 -1.57 -13.91
CA HIS A 86 -15.60 -0.68 -15.06
C HIS A 86 -17.02 -0.85 -15.65
N ARG A 87 -17.60 -2.07 -15.59
CA ARG A 87 -18.95 -2.36 -16.12
C ARG A 87 -20.05 -2.04 -15.14
N VAL A 88 -19.85 -2.36 -13.86
CA VAL A 88 -20.89 -2.27 -12.81
C VAL A 88 -20.91 -0.90 -12.15
N GLY A 89 -19.81 -0.14 -12.26
CA GLY A 89 -19.61 1.14 -11.58
C GLY A 89 -18.83 1.00 -10.27
N ALA A 90 -18.03 2.02 -9.99
CA ALA A 90 -17.09 2.01 -8.87
C ALA A 90 -17.81 1.98 -7.51
N ARG A 91 -18.88 2.74 -7.34
CA ARG A 91 -19.71 2.78 -6.12
C ARG A 91 -20.13 1.38 -5.67
N THR A 92 -20.78 0.65 -6.55
CA THR A 92 -21.32 -0.68 -6.25
C THR A 92 -20.20 -1.70 -6.05
N TRP A 93 -19.17 -1.61 -6.89
CA TRP A 93 -18.11 -2.62 -6.88
C TRP A 93 -17.18 -2.49 -5.67
N LEU A 94 -16.75 -1.27 -5.31
CA LEU A 94 -15.95 -1.01 -4.11
C LEU A 94 -16.72 -1.37 -2.83
N ALA A 95 -18.01 -1.03 -2.77
CA ALA A 95 -18.88 -1.43 -1.66
C ALA A 95 -18.95 -2.97 -1.54
N ARG A 96 -19.17 -3.68 -2.66
CA ARG A 96 -19.20 -5.14 -2.69
C ARG A 96 -17.86 -5.74 -2.20
N ILE A 97 -16.72 -5.23 -2.69
CA ILE A 97 -15.40 -5.68 -2.24
C ILE A 97 -15.31 -5.60 -0.72
N MET A 98 -15.61 -4.45 -0.13
CA MET A 98 -15.51 -4.25 1.32
C MET A 98 -16.45 -5.15 2.12
N VAL A 99 -17.70 -5.29 1.69
CA VAL A 99 -18.68 -6.14 2.39
C VAL A 99 -18.26 -7.60 2.33
N THR A 100 -17.89 -8.09 1.14
CA THR A 100 -17.56 -9.52 0.98
C THR A 100 -16.25 -9.89 1.69
N TRP A 101 -15.21 -9.05 1.55
CA TRP A 101 -13.95 -9.29 2.26
C TRP A 101 -14.14 -9.20 3.77
N GLY A 102 -14.85 -8.18 4.28
CA GLY A 102 -15.06 -8.03 5.71
C GLY A 102 -15.84 -9.21 6.33
N LEU A 103 -16.84 -9.76 5.63
CA LEU A 103 -17.54 -10.98 6.08
C LEU A 103 -16.63 -12.21 6.07
N ILE A 104 -15.76 -12.35 5.06
CA ILE A 104 -14.78 -13.46 5.00
C ILE A 104 -13.72 -13.30 6.09
N SER A 105 -13.28 -12.07 6.38
CA SER A 105 -12.38 -11.79 7.51
C SER A 105 -13.03 -12.15 8.83
N ALA A 106 -14.28 -11.76 9.07
CA ALA A 106 -15.03 -12.16 10.26
C ALA A 106 -15.17 -13.69 10.37
N ALA A 107 -15.29 -14.40 9.23
CA ALA A 107 -15.38 -15.86 9.20
C ALA A 107 -14.07 -16.56 9.62
N MET A 108 -12.95 -15.84 9.75
CA MET A 108 -11.70 -16.38 10.30
C MET A 108 -11.89 -17.00 11.69
N ILE A 109 -12.90 -16.61 12.45
CA ILE A 109 -13.22 -17.21 13.77
C ILE A 109 -13.43 -18.73 13.70
N TYR A 110 -13.78 -19.27 12.53
CA TYR A 110 -13.98 -20.69 12.27
C TYR A 110 -12.71 -21.41 11.78
N ALA A 111 -11.63 -20.70 11.50
CA ALA A 111 -10.40 -21.25 10.94
C ALA A 111 -9.59 -22.02 12.01
N LYS A 112 -9.98 -23.26 12.30
CA LYS A 112 -9.37 -24.12 13.35
C LYS A 112 -8.46 -25.23 12.81
N SER A 113 -8.08 -25.18 11.53
CA SER A 113 -7.18 -26.16 10.91
C SER A 113 -6.31 -25.49 9.86
N ASP A 114 -5.16 -26.11 9.53
CA ASP A 114 -4.22 -25.64 8.52
C ASP A 114 -4.90 -25.41 7.16
N PHE A 115 -5.76 -26.37 6.76
CA PHE A 115 -6.50 -26.28 5.51
C PHE A 115 -7.52 -25.12 5.52
N LEU A 116 -8.37 -25.06 6.57
CA LEU A 116 -9.44 -24.05 6.61
C LEU A 116 -8.87 -22.64 6.75
N PHE A 117 -7.77 -22.48 7.48
CA PHE A 117 -7.03 -21.23 7.54
C PHE A 117 -6.59 -20.77 6.15
N SER A 118 -5.86 -21.63 5.42
CA SER A 118 -5.36 -21.31 4.08
C SER A 118 -6.50 -21.08 3.09
N PHE A 119 -7.58 -21.85 3.19
CA PHE A 119 -8.77 -21.72 2.35
C PHE A 119 -9.45 -20.35 2.54
N ILE A 120 -9.75 -19.96 3.77
CA ILE A 120 -10.36 -18.66 4.05
C ILE A 120 -9.41 -17.53 3.61
N ARG A 121 -8.12 -17.64 3.86
CA ARG A 121 -7.11 -16.65 3.42
C ARG A 121 -7.04 -16.49 1.91
N PHE A 122 -7.21 -17.59 1.14
CA PHE A 122 -7.30 -17.51 -0.31
C PHE A 122 -8.53 -16.70 -0.76
N PHE A 123 -9.70 -17.04 -0.23
CA PHE A 123 -10.94 -16.33 -0.59
C PHE A 123 -10.96 -14.88 -0.09
N LEU A 124 -10.31 -14.61 1.03
CA LEU A 124 -10.12 -13.25 1.53
C LEU A 124 -9.32 -12.40 0.53
N GLY A 125 -8.19 -12.93 0.03
CA GLY A 125 -7.40 -12.28 -1.00
C GLY A 125 -8.17 -12.06 -2.31
N ALA A 126 -8.95 -13.06 -2.74
CA ALA A 126 -9.80 -12.94 -3.93
C ALA A 126 -10.92 -11.89 -3.76
N ALA A 127 -11.53 -11.81 -2.57
CA ALA A 127 -12.60 -10.86 -2.26
C ALA A 127 -12.09 -9.42 -2.15
N GLU A 128 -10.90 -9.21 -1.56
CA GLU A 128 -10.25 -7.89 -1.43
C GLU A 128 -9.63 -7.42 -2.74
N ALA A 129 -9.37 -8.34 -3.66
CA ALA A 129 -8.71 -8.05 -4.93
C ALA A 129 -9.42 -6.92 -5.70
N GLY A 130 -8.64 -5.94 -6.12
CA GLY A 130 -9.13 -4.79 -6.86
C GLY A 130 -9.51 -3.58 -6.00
N LEU A 131 -9.45 -3.63 -4.66
CA LEU A 131 -9.76 -2.45 -3.84
C LEU A 131 -8.79 -1.29 -4.11
N PHE A 132 -7.49 -1.55 -3.99
CA PHE A 132 -6.48 -0.51 -4.19
C PHE A 132 -6.47 0.03 -5.63
N PRO A 133 -6.30 -0.80 -6.68
CA PRO A 133 -6.34 -0.29 -8.05
C PRO A 133 -7.71 0.25 -8.44
N GLY A 134 -8.79 -0.27 -7.85
CA GLY A 134 -10.13 0.27 -8.01
C GLY A 134 -10.30 1.66 -7.41
N ALA A 135 -9.74 1.93 -6.22
CA ALA A 135 -9.71 3.25 -5.63
C ALA A 135 -8.89 4.23 -6.48
N VAL A 136 -7.73 3.79 -7.00
CA VAL A 136 -6.91 4.58 -7.93
C VAL A 136 -7.68 4.89 -9.22
N LEU A 137 -8.35 3.91 -9.80
CA LEU A 137 -9.20 4.10 -10.98
C LEU A 137 -10.38 5.05 -10.67
N TYR A 138 -11.03 4.89 -9.51
CA TYR A 138 -12.09 5.79 -9.07
C TYR A 138 -11.62 7.23 -8.96
N MET A 139 -10.41 7.47 -8.46
CA MET A 139 -9.82 8.81 -8.43
C MET A 139 -9.65 9.41 -9.84
N THR A 140 -9.47 8.60 -10.89
CA THR A 140 -9.42 9.13 -12.26
C THR A 140 -10.76 9.64 -12.77
N TYR A 141 -11.88 9.19 -12.19
CA TYR A 141 -13.22 9.68 -12.51
C TYR A 141 -13.59 10.99 -11.80
N TRP A 142 -12.78 11.42 -10.82
CA TRP A 142 -13.04 12.58 -9.98
C TRP A 142 -11.97 13.67 -10.06
N PHE A 143 -10.75 13.31 -10.46
CA PHE A 143 -9.62 14.24 -10.41
C PHE A 143 -8.88 14.30 -11.74
N PRO A 144 -8.73 15.50 -12.33
CA PRO A 144 -7.87 15.72 -13.49
C PRO A 144 -6.41 15.35 -13.21
N ALA A 145 -5.64 15.02 -14.26
CA ALA A 145 -4.25 14.55 -14.15
C ALA A 145 -3.36 15.49 -13.30
N ARG A 146 -3.57 16.80 -13.40
CA ARG A 146 -2.80 17.82 -12.63
C ARG A 146 -2.98 17.69 -11.11
N ALA A 147 -4.13 17.25 -10.61
CA ALA A 147 -4.43 17.09 -9.19
C ALA A 147 -4.15 15.68 -8.67
N ARG A 148 -4.19 14.67 -9.55
CA ARG A 148 -4.19 13.25 -9.22
C ARG A 148 -2.94 12.81 -8.49
N GLY A 149 -1.75 13.32 -8.86
CA GLY A 149 -0.49 12.95 -8.20
C GLY A 149 -0.46 13.33 -6.72
N GLN A 150 -0.91 14.53 -6.36
CA GLN A 150 -1.00 14.98 -4.97
C GLN A 150 -2.01 14.15 -4.17
N ILE A 151 -3.16 13.85 -4.78
CA ILE A 151 -4.25 13.10 -4.14
C ILE A 151 -3.84 11.65 -3.88
N LEU A 152 -3.18 11.01 -4.84
CA LEU A 152 -2.59 9.68 -4.65
C LEU A 152 -1.56 9.67 -3.52
N GLY A 153 -0.70 10.69 -3.44
CA GLY A 153 0.25 10.82 -2.33
C GLY A 153 -0.45 10.86 -0.98
N ILE A 154 -1.54 11.62 -0.85
CA ILE A 154 -2.35 11.67 0.39
C ILE A 154 -3.02 10.31 0.66
N PHE A 155 -3.56 9.66 -0.36
CA PHE A 155 -4.20 8.35 -0.23
C PHE A 155 -3.24 7.27 0.28
N TYR A 156 -1.97 7.28 -0.14
CA TYR A 156 -0.94 6.35 0.31
C TYR A 156 -0.67 6.41 1.82
N PHE A 157 -0.97 7.52 2.50
CA PHE A 157 -0.87 7.60 3.97
C PHE A 157 -1.85 6.66 4.71
N GLY A 158 -2.84 6.12 4.02
CA GLY A 158 -3.75 5.12 4.61
C GLY A 158 -3.04 3.88 5.15
N SER A 159 -2.00 3.38 4.48
CA SER A 159 -1.27 2.19 4.93
C SER A 159 -0.50 2.38 6.24
N PRO A 160 0.38 3.38 6.42
CA PRO A 160 1.07 3.57 7.68
C PRO A 160 0.13 4.04 8.81
N LEU A 161 -0.95 4.77 8.48
CA LEU A 161 -2.00 5.09 9.45
C LEU A 161 -2.69 3.82 9.96
N ALA A 162 -2.99 2.87 9.08
CA ALA A 162 -3.55 1.58 9.46
C ALA A 162 -2.63 0.81 10.40
N LEU A 163 -1.33 0.76 10.09
CA LEU A 163 -0.35 0.02 10.89
C LEU A 163 -0.06 0.72 12.23
N MET A 164 -0.14 2.05 12.27
CA MET A 164 0.00 2.83 13.49
C MET A 164 -1.22 2.69 14.42
N LEU A 165 -2.43 2.80 13.88
CA LEU A 165 -3.66 2.75 14.67
C LEU A 165 -4.13 1.32 14.91
N GLY A 166 -3.86 0.41 13.97
CA GLY A 166 -4.23 -0.99 14.04
C GLY A 166 -3.55 -1.75 15.17
N GLY A 167 -2.27 -1.43 15.45
CA GLY A 167 -1.54 -2.06 16.55
C GLY A 167 -2.26 -1.95 17.89
N PRO A 168 -2.56 -0.74 18.38
CA PRO A 168 -3.33 -0.54 19.62
C PRO A 168 -4.72 -1.17 19.56
N LEU A 169 -5.45 -1.05 18.44
CA LEU A 169 -6.79 -1.62 18.29
C LEU A 169 -6.77 -3.14 18.37
N SER A 170 -5.95 -3.79 17.54
CA SER A 170 -5.82 -5.26 17.53
C SER A 170 -5.31 -5.77 18.89
N GLY A 171 -4.35 -5.07 19.49
CA GLY A 171 -3.82 -5.41 20.81
C GLY A 171 -4.89 -5.33 21.91
N LEU A 172 -5.71 -4.27 21.90
CA LEU A 172 -6.82 -4.11 22.83
C LEU A 172 -7.85 -5.25 22.69
N LEU A 173 -8.22 -5.61 21.47
CA LEU A 173 -9.18 -6.69 21.20
C LEU A 173 -8.64 -8.05 21.65
N LEU A 174 -7.34 -8.28 21.50
CA LEU A 174 -6.67 -9.50 21.94
C LEU A 174 -6.66 -9.68 23.48
N GLU A 175 -6.65 -8.58 24.25
CA GLU A 175 -6.70 -8.64 25.73
C GLU A 175 -8.10 -9.04 26.27
N HIS A 176 -9.14 -8.91 25.47
CA HIS A 176 -10.51 -9.25 25.85
C HIS A 176 -10.84 -10.75 25.58
N ASP A 177 -9.95 -11.65 26.00
CA ASP A 177 -10.15 -13.09 25.87
C ASP A 177 -11.32 -13.55 26.74
N GLY A 178 -12.22 -14.35 26.19
CA GLY A 178 -13.43 -14.83 26.87
C GLY A 178 -14.67 -13.94 26.73
N LEU A 179 -14.55 -12.74 26.18
CA LEU A 179 -15.70 -11.86 25.95
C LEU A 179 -16.66 -12.49 24.92
N PHE A 180 -17.94 -12.60 25.26
CA PHE A 180 -18.97 -13.33 24.49
C PHE A 180 -18.62 -14.81 24.21
N GLY A 181 -17.76 -15.44 25.04
CA GLY A 181 -17.28 -16.80 24.81
C GLY A 181 -16.29 -16.97 23.66
N LEU A 182 -15.74 -15.85 23.15
CA LEU A 182 -14.77 -15.82 22.06
C LEU A 182 -13.36 -15.63 22.60
N HIS A 183 -12.38 -16.25 21.95
CA HIS A 183 -10.98 -15.89 22.16
C HIS A 183 -10.68 -14.48 21.64
N GLY A 184 -9.73 -13.76 22.24
CA GLY A 184 -9.37 -12.41 21.83
C GLY A 184 -9.03 -12.28 20.34
N TRP A 185 -8.37 -13.28 19.74
CA TRP A 185 -8.10 -13.32 18.31
C TRP A 185 -9.39 -13.47 17.45
N GLN A 186 -10.38 -14.20 17.95
CA GLN A 186 -11.68 -14.31 17.29
C GLN A 186 -12.43 -12.99 17.35
N LEU A 187 -12.41 -12.33 18.52
CA LEU A 187 -13.03 -11.02 18.70
C LEU A 187 -12.40 -9.99 17.76
N MET A 188 -11.07 -10.01 17.60
CA MET A 188 -10.34 -9.12 16.70
C MET A 188 -10.78 -9.30 15.24
N PHE A 189 -10.76 -10.52 14.70
CA PHE A 189 -11.20 -10.77 13.32
C PHE A 189 -12.68 -10.44 13.11
N LEU A 190 -13.52 -10.73 14.10
CA LEU A 190 -14.95 -10.43 14.02
C LEU A 190 -15.21 -8.92 13.97
N VAL A 191 -14.63 -8.17 14.90
CA VAL A 191 -14.85 -6.72 15.02
C VAL A 191 -14.27 -5.98 13.81
N GLU A 192 -13.01 -6.27 13.44
CA GLU A 192 -12.34 -5.59 12.33
C GLU A 192 -12.99 -5.96 10.98
N GLY A 193 -13.37 -7.23 10.78
CA GLY A 193 -14.08 -7.67 9.58
C GLY A 193 -15.49 -7.07 9.45
N LEU A 194 -16.27 -7.05 10.54
CA LEU A 194 -17.59 -6.43 10.52
C LEU A 194 -17.52 -4.90 10.35
N LEU A 195 -16.50 -4.24 10.91
CA LEU A 195 -16.24 -2.82 10.69
C LEU A 195 -15.99 -2.54 9.21
N ALA A 196 -15.16 -3.36 8.54
CA ALA A 196 -14.92 -3.25 7.10
C ALA A 196 -16.22 -3.43 6.30
N SER A 197 -17.05 -4.42 6.65
CA SER A 197 -18.35 -4.65 6.02
C SER A 197 -19.30 -3.48 6.23
N ALA A 198 -19.36 -2.92 7.44
CA ALA A 198 -20.20 -1.76 7.76
C ALA A 198 -19.79 -0.52 6.95
N VAL A 199 -18.48 -0.26 6.84
CA VAL A 199 -17.95 0.81 5.99
C VAL A 199 -18.23 0.52 4.51
N GLY A 200 -18.23 -0.75 4.09
CA GLY A 200 -18.62 -1.17 2.75
C GLY A 200 -20.09 -0.84 2.45
N VAL A 201 -21.00 -1.11 3.38
CA VAL A 201 -22.39 -0.71 3.26
C VAL A 201 -22.52 0.82 3.22
N TRP A 202 -21.79 1.52 4.08
CA TRP A 202 -21.74 2.98 4.05
C TRP A 202 -21.18 3.52 2.73
N ALA A 203 -20.15 2.90 2.14
CA ALA A 203 -19.59 3.27 0.85
C ALA A 203 -20.66 3.27 -0.27
N TYR A 204 -21.57 2.30 -0.25
CA TYR A 204 -22.64 2.22 -1.23
C TYR A 204 -23.56 3.45 -1.22
N PHE A 205 -23.82 4.05 -0.07
CA PHE A 205 -24.65 5.25 0.04
C PHE A 205 -23.85 6.55 -0.09
N TYR A 206 -22.58 6.53 0.23
CA TYR A 206 -21.73 7.71 0.30
C TYR A 206 -21.04 8.06 -1.02
N LEU A 207 -20.55 7.04 -1.76
CA LEU A 207 -19.85 7.23 -3.02
C LEU A 207 -20.84 7.48 -4.17
N CYS A 208 -20.40 8.26 -5.16
CA CYS A 208 -21.08 8.47 -6.43
C CYS A 208 -20.19 7.96 -7.55
N ASN A 209 -20.76 7.50 -8.67
CA ASN A 209 -19.95 7.00 -9.79
C ASN A 209 -19.25 8.14 -10.53
N ARG A 210 -19.91 9.28 -10.71
CA ARG A 210 -19.43 10.42 -11.50
C ARG A 210 -19.76 11.76 -10.83
N PRO A 211 -19.09 12.85 -11.20
CA PRO A 211 -19.39 14.18 -10.68
C PRO A 211 -20.84 14.62 -10.91
N GLU A 212 -21.42 14.24 -12.05
CA GLU A 212 -22.81 14.60 -12.41
C GLU A 212 -23.86 13.97 -11.46
N ASP A 213 -23.52 12.83 -10.82
CA ASP A 213 -24.39 12.14 -9.85
C ASP A 213 -24.28 12.75 -8.44
N ALA A 214 -23.38 13.70 -8.23
CA ALA A 214 -23.01 14.22 -6.91
C ALA A 214 -23.96 15.32 -6.42
N LYS A 215 -25.02 14.96 -5.74
CA LYS A 215 -25.99 15.92 -5.14
C LYS A 215 -25.38 16.89 -4.12
N TRP A 216 -24.19 16.60 -3.60
CA TRP A 216 -23.45 17.44 -2.65
C TRP A 216 -22.55 18.48 -3.34
N MET A 217 -22.39 18.43 -4.67
CA MET A 217 -21.64 19.38 -5.49
C MET A 217 -22.61 20.34 -6.16
N ARG A 218 -22.18 21.57 -6.38
CA ARG A 218 -23.01 22.54 -7.12
C ARG A 218 -23.08 22.10 -8.59
N PRO A 219 -24.21 22.28 -9.29
CA PRO A 219 -24.34 21.85 -10.68
C PRO A 219 -23.32 22.46 -11.62
N ASP A 220 -22.94 23.74 -11.42
CA ASP A 220 -21.93 24.45 -12.20
C ASP A 220 -20.52 23.86 -11.98
N GLU A 221 -20.15 23.53 -10.72
CA GLU A 221 -18.92 22.87 -10.37
C GLU A 221 -18.82 21.45 -10.95
N ALA A 222 -19.89 20.66 -10.81
CA ALA A 222 -19.98 19.29 -11.34
C ALA A 222 -19.80 19.27 -12.86
N GLN A 223 -20.42 20.22 -13.56
CA GLN A 223 -20.33 20.36 -15.01
C GLN A 223 -18.93 20.81 -15.46
N ALA A 224 -18.28 21.74 -14.75
CA ALA A 224 -16.91 22.16 -15.03
C ALA A 224 -15.92 20.99 -14.86
N LEU A 225 -16.09 20.22 -13.78
CA LEU A 225 -15.28 19.03 -13.52
C LEU A 225 -15.48 17.94 -14.58
N ALA A 226 -16.73 17.64 -14.94
CA ALA A 226 -17.06 16.65 -15.96
C ALA A 226 -16.48 17.04 -17.36
N ARG A 227 -16.54 18.32 -17.74
CA ARG A 227 -15.95 18.80 -18.99
C ARG A 227 -14.42 18.62 -18.99
N ALA A 228 -13.74 18.95 -17.89
CA ALA A 228 -12.29 18.80 -17.77
C ALA A 228 -11.86 17.33 -17.90
N LEU A 229 -12.58 16.41 -17.24
CA LEU A 229 -12.34 14.96 -17.31
C LEU A 229 -12.63 14.40 -18.71
N ALA A 230 -13.72 14.83 -19.36
CA ALA A 230 -14.04 14.41 -20.72
C ALA A 230 -13.01 14.91 -21.76
N ALA A 231 -12.46 16.12 -21.59
CA ALA A 231 -11.39 16.63 -22.43
C ALA A 231 -10.11 15.79 -22.30
N GLU A 232 -9.73 15.41 -21.07
CA GLU A 232 -8.58 14.53 -20.80
C GLU A 232 -8.77 13.15 -21.46
N GLU A 233 -9.96 12.58 -21.35
CA GLU A 233 -10.25 11.26 -21.92
C GLU A 233 -10.18 11.24 -23.44
N ARG A 234 -10.64 12.30 -24.11
CA ARG A 234 -10.50 12.45 -25.58
C ARG A 234 -9.04 12.47 -26.02
N VAL A 235 -8.18 13.18 -25.28
CA VAL A 235 -6.74 13.22 -25.57
C VAL A 235 -6.11 11.84 -25.41
N LYS A 236 -6.48 11.08 -24.37
CA LYS A 236 -5.98 9.71 -24.15
C LYS A 236 -6.41 8.76 -25.27
N GLN A 237 -7.65 8.83 -25.72
CA GLN A 237 -8.16 8.00 -26.80
C GLN A 237 -7.47 8.27 -28.13
N ALA A 238 -7.09 9.51 -28.39
CA ALA A 238 -6.34 9.91 -29.60
C ALA A 238 -4.88 9.45 -29.61
N SER A 239 -4.29 9.16 -28.43
CA SER A 239 -2.85 8.84 -28.27
C SER A 239 -2.45 7.39 -28.66
N GLY A 240 -3.38 6.56 -29.15
CA GLY A 240 -3.10 5.23 -29.69
C GLY A 240 -2.72 4.17 -28.64
N LYS A 241 -2.96 2.88 -28.99
CA LYS A 241 -2.64 1.73 -28.12
C LYS A 241 -1.24 1.23 -28.42
N THR A 242 -0.30 1.37 -27.49
CA THR A 242 1.00 0.67 -27.55
C THR A 242 0.85 -0.79 -27.09
N SER A 243 1.57 -1.71 -27.73
CA SER A 243 1.43 -3.15 -27.47
C SER A 243 1.94 -3.52 -26.07
N PHE A 244 1.07 -4.11 -25.25
CA PHE A 244 1.41 -4.68 -23.93
C PHE A 244 2.53 -5.74 -24.03
N ARG A 245 2.55 -6.53 -25.11
CA ARG A 245 3.59 -7.55 -25.34
C ARG A 245 4.99 -6.94 -25.53
N ALA A 246 5.10 -5.78 -26.17
CA ALA A 246 6.38 -5.10 -26.34
C ALA A 246 6.93 -4.58 -25.01
N ALA A 247 6.04 -4.13 -24.10
CA ALA A 247 6.45 -3.71 -22.75
C ALA A 247 6.98 -4.88 -21.91
N LEU A 248 6.37 -6.08 -22.02
CA LEU A 248 6.81 -7.28 -21.30
C LEU A 248 8.21 -7.79 -21.71
N ALA A 249 8.64 -7.50 -22.93
CA ALA A 249 9.95 -7.91 -23.44
C ALA A 249 11.10 -6.97 -23.01
N ASP A 250 10.80 -5.85 -22.35
CA ASP A 250 11.82 -4.88 -21.94
C ASP A 250 12.56 -5.33 -20.66
N PRO A 251 13.90 -5.59 -20.73
CA PRO A 251 14.70 -5.99 -19.56
C PRO A 251 14.63 -4.99 -18.40
N ARG A 252 14.38 -3.71 -18.68
CA ARG A 252 14.24 -2.69 -17.65
C ARG A 252 12.95 -2.85 -16.86
N LEU A 253 11.88 -3.32 -17.51
CA LEU A 253 10.63 -3.64 -16.81
C LEU A 253 10.85 -4.77 -15.80
N VAL A 254 11.58 -5.81 -16.19
CA VAL A 254 11.97 -6.91 -15.29
C VAL A 254 12.80 -6.38 -14.12
N HIS A 255 13.75 -5.48 -14.39
CA HIS A 255 14.56 -4.86 -13.34
C HIS A 255 13.69 -4.08 -12.34
N PHE A 256 12.75 -3.25 -12.80
CA PHE A 256 11.83 -2.53 -11.93
C PHE A 256 10.91 -3.49 -11.16
N ALA A 257 10.45 -4.57 -11.78
CA ALA A 257 9.61 -5.56 -11.13
C ALA A 257 10.36 -6.29 -9.99
N LEU A 258 11.61 -6.71 -10.23
CA LEU A 258 12.47 -7.32 -9.21
C LEU A 258 12.82 -6.35 -8.08
N LEU A 259 13.08 -5.10 -8.40
CA LEU A 259 13.32 -4.06 -7.41
C LEU A 259 12.09 -3.86 -6.52
N TYR A 260 10.91 -3.72 -7.12
CA TYR A 260 9.68 -3.55 -6.35
C TYR A 260 9.33 -4.80 -5.53
N PHE A 261 9.54 -5.99 -6.08
CA PHE A 261 9.42 -7.25 -5.37
C PHE A 261 10.31 -7.31 -4.11
N SER A 262 11.58 -6.89 -4.24
CA SER A 262 12.49 -6.84 -3.10
C SER A 262 12.04 -5.85 -2.02
N ILE A 263 11.53 -4.67 -2.42
CA ILE A 263 10.95 -3.68 -1.50
C ILE A 263 9.74 -4.27 -0.78
N GLN A 264 8.88 -4.99 -1.49
CA GLN A 264 7.65 -5.54 -0.95
C GLN A 264 7.89 -6.72 0.00
N ILE A 265 8.93 -7.55 -0.24
CA ILE A 265 9.35 -8.58 0.74
C ILE A 265 9.69 -7.93 2.08
N ALA A 266 10.52 -6.89 2.10
CA ALA A 266 10.83 -6.18 3.34
C ALA A 266 9.58 -5.55 3.96
N GLY A 267 8.76 -4.87 3.15
CA GLY A 267 7.56 -4.17 3.59
C GLY A 267 6.54 -5.08 4.26
N TYR A 268 6.11 -6.13 3.57
CA TYR A 268 5.16 -7.09 4.13
C TYR A 268 5.76 -7.94 5.25
N GLY A 269 7.04 -8.31 5.14
CA GLY A 269 7.73 -9.01 6.20
C GLY A 269 7.70 -8.23 7.51
N VAL A 270 8.03 -6.95 7.48
CA VAL A 270 7.98 -6.09 8.67
C VAL A 270 6.54 -5.88 9.14
N ALA A 271 5.60 -5.59 8.25
CA ALA A 271 4.20 -5.38 8.62
C ALA A 271 3.60 -6.58 9.37
N PHE A 272 3.91 -7.82 8.95
CA PHE A 272 3.39 -9.03 9.58
C PHE A 272 4.10 -9.42 10.87
N TYR A 273 5.40 -9.17 10.98
CA TYR A 273 6.20 -9.70 12.08
C TYR A 273 6.64 -8.66 13.11
N LEU A 274 6.42 -7.36 12.86
CA LEU A 274 6.74 -6.30 13.82
C LEU A 274 6.10 -6.54 15.20
N PRO A 275 4.79 -6.88 15.33
CA PRO A 275 4.20 -7.14 16.63
C PRO A 275 4.85 -8.31 17.36
N THR A 276 5.13 -9.40 16.64
CA THR A 276 5.81 -10.57 17.21
C THR A 276 7.24 -10.24 17.66
N GLN A 277 7.95 -9.42 16.86
CA GLN A 277 9.30 -8.96 17.19
C GLN A 277 9.29 -8.09 18.46
N VAL A 278 8.38 -7.11 18.53
CA VAL A 278 8.22 -6.24 19.70
C VAL A 278 7.83 -7.06 20.93
N SER A 279 6.91 -8.01 20.81
CA SER A 279 6.52 -8.94 21.87
C SER A 279 7.74 -9.73 22.41
N ALA A 280 8.57 -10.26 21.52
CA ALA A 280 9.78 -10.99 21.89
C ALA A 280 10.81 -10.10 22.59
N LEU A 281 11.01 -8.86 22.09
CA LEU A 281 11.95 -7.89 22.68
C LEU A 281 11.54 -7.47 24.11
N LEU A 282 10.24 -7.30 24.32
CA LEU A 282 9.70 -6.86 25.63
C LEU A 282 9.42 -8.03 26.58
N GLN A 283 9.53 -9.29 26.12
CA GLN A 283 9.13 -10.48 26.86
C GLN A 283 7.67 -10.42 27.34
N MET A 284 6.79 -9.83 26.52
CA MET A 284 5.38 -9.62 26.84
C MET A 284 4.48 -10.31 25.83
N LYS A 285 3.30 -10.75 26.25
CA LYS A 285 2.26 -11.21 25.30
C LYS A 285 1.78 -10.06 24.42
N ILE A 286 1.38 -10.38 23.19
CA ILE A 286 0.81 -9.39 22.27
C ILE A 286 -0.52 -8.91 22.86
N GLY A 287 -0.61 -7.62 23.12
CA GLY A 287 -1.74 -6.90 23.69
C GLY A 287 -1.61 -5.41 23.41
N LEU A 288 -2.35 -4.58 24.15
CA LEU A 288 -2.38 -3.13 23.96
C LEU A 288 -0.97 -2.49 24.09
N HIS A 289 -0.17 -2.90 25.07
CA HIS A 289 1.19 -2.37 25.25
C HIS A 289 2.10 -2.67 24.07
N VAL A 290 2.10 -3.91 23.59
CA VAL A 290 2.87 -4.31 22.39
C VAL A 290 2.34 -3.57 21.16
N GLY A 291 1.02 -3.39 21.06
CA GLY A 291 0.36 -2.61 20.01
C GLY A 291 0.80 -1.15 19.96
N LEU A 292 0.80 -0.48 21.14
CA LEU A 292 1.24 0.92 21.27
C LEU A 292 2.71 1.11 20.92
N ILE A 293 3.58 0.21 21.38
CA ILE A 293 5.01 0.26 21.06
C ILE A 293 5.25 -0.03 19.58
N SER A 294 4.51 -0.99 19.00
CA SER A 294 4.56 -1.28 17.55
C SER A 294 4.06 -0.12 16.68
N ALA A 295 3.25 0.79 17.23
CA ALA A 295 2.78 1.99 16.53
C ALA A 295 3.88 3.05 16.37
N ILE A 296 4.88 3.10 17.26
CA ILE A 296 5.95 4.11 17.25
C ILE A 296 6.74 4.11 15.94
N PRO A 297 7.26 2.98 15.44
CA PRO A 297 7.93 2.92 14.14
C PRO A 297 7.08 3.48 13.00
N TRP A 298 5.79 3.17 12.96
CA TRP A 298 4.89 3.64 11.91
C TRP A 298 4.57 5.13 12.03
N ALA A 299 4.48 5.67 13.24
CA ALA A 299 4.35 7.12 13.47
C ALA A 299 5.58 7.87 12.92
N CYS A 300 6.80 7.36 13.19
CA CYS A 300 8.02 7.91 12.60
C CYS A 300 8.01 7.82 11.06
N ALA A 301 7.50 6.71 10.51
CA ALA A 301 7.38 6.53 9.08
C ALA A 301 6.41 7.53 8.42
N ILE A 302 5.29 7.87 9.08
CA ILE A 302 4.34 8.89 8.61
C ILE A 302 5.02 10.24 8.52
N VAL A 303 5.73 10.66 9.57
CA VAL A 303 6.44 11.95 9.60
C VAL A 303 7.50 11.99 8.49
N ALA A 304 8.35 10.97 8.37
CA ALA A 304 9.36 10.93 7.33
C ALA A 304 8.75 10.88 5.91
N GLY A 305 7.68 10.09 5.72
CA GLY A 305 6.97 9.97 4.45
C GLY A 305 6.37 11.28 3.95
N ALA A 306 6.01 12.18 4.84
CA ALA A 306 5.47 13.50 4.49
C ALA A 306 6.51 14.43 3.83
N PHE A 307 7.77 14.33 4.22
CA PHE A 307 8.80 15.30 3.81
C PHE A 307 9.91 14.69 2.93
N TYR A 308 10.37 13.50 3.28
CA TYR A 308 11.56 12.89 2.66
C TYR A 308 11.45 12.66 1.16
N PRO A 309 10.36 12.10 0.60
CA PRO A 309 10.24 11.91 -0.85
C PRO A 309 10.21 13.24 -1.62
N GLY A 310 9.53 14.25 -1.06
CA GLY A 310 9.48 15.60 -1.63
C GLY A 310 10.86 16.24 -1.69
N PHE A 311 11.66 16.08 -0.64
CA PHE A 311 13.04 16.56 -0.59
C PHE A 311 13.93 15.82 -1.60
N ALA A 312 13.80 14.52 -1.74
CA ALA A 312 14.52 13.72 -2.72
C ALA A 312 14.28 14.18 -4.17
N VAL A 313 13.01 14.54 -4.48
CA VAL A 313 12.63 15.07 -5.81
C VAL A 313 13.18 16.46 -6.02
N ARG A 314 13.05 17.38 -5.04
CA ARG A 314 13.52 18.76 -5.12
C ARG A 314 15.04 18.86 -5.29
N THR A 315 15.79 17.99 -4.62
CA THR A 315 17.27 17.98 -4.72
C THR A 315 17.78 17.30 -5.98
N GLY A 316 16.93 16.63 -6.76
CA GLY A 316 17.32 15.83 -7.92
C GLY A 316 18.09 14.55 -7.59
N ARG A 317 18.27 14.21 -6.31
CA ARG A 317 19.07 13.07 -5.84
C ARG A 317 18.25 11.82 -5.52
N ARG A 318 17.19 11.57 -6.30
CA ARG A 318 16.21 10.48 -6.07
C ARG A 318 16.88 9.13 -5.82
N ARG A 319 17.92 8.80 -6.62
CA ARG A 319 18.66 7.54 -6.50
C ARG A 319 19.37 7.40 -5.15
N SER A 320 20.11 8.42 -4.72
CA SER A 320 20.82 8.40 -3.43
C SER A 320 19.87 8.27 -2.25
N PHE A 321 18.73 8.97 -2.30
CA PHE A 321 17.70 8.88 -1.27
C PHE A 321 17.03 7.50 -1.24
N ALA A 322 16.77 6.88 -2.39
CA ALA A 322 16.23 5.53 -2.46
C ALA A 322 17.22 4.49 -1.92
N VAL A 323 18.51 4.60 -2.24
CA VAL A 323 19.57 3.74 -1.67
C VAL A 323 19.65 3.90 -0.17
N LEU A 324 19.62 5.14 0.34
CA LEU A 324 19.66 5.41 1.78
C LEU A 324 18.43 4.78 2.49
N SER A 325 17.25 4.88 1.90
CA SER A 325 16.04 4.22 2.42
C SER A 325 16.19 2.68 2.46
N ALA A 326 16.74 2.07 1.40
CA ALA A 326 16.98 0.63 1.35
C ALA A 326 18.06 0.18 2.37
N LEU A 327 19.10 0.97 2.56
CA LEU A 327 20.12 0.72 3.58
C LEU A 327 19.58 0.90 5.00
N ALA A 328 18.66 1.84 5.22
CA ALA A 328 17.97 1.99 6.50
C ALA A 328 17.12 0.75 6.84
N ILE A 329 16.44 0.15 5.84
CA ILE A 329 15.73 -1.13 6.00
C ILE A 329 16.73 -2.23 6.40
N THR A 330 17.79 -2.39 5.63
CA THR A 330 18.81 -3.44 5.85
C THR A 330 19.47 -3.30 7.21
N GLY A 331 20.06 -2.14 7.50
CA GLY A 331 20.78 -1.87 8.74
C GLY A 331 19.87 -1.94 9.97
N GLY A 332 18.68 -1.38 9.88
CA GLY A 332 17.72 -1.41 10.97
C GLY A 332 17.28 -2.83 11.33
N LEU A 333 17.03 -3.70 10.35
CA LEU A 333 16.69 -5.11 10.60
C LEU A 333 17.86 -5.87 11.22
N VAL A 334 19.10 -5.69 10.73
CA VAL A 334 20.29 -6.33 11.29
C VAL A 334 20.54 -5.87 12.73
N VAL A 335 20.45 -4.56 13.00
CA VAL A 335 20.65 -4.01 14.34
C VAL A 335 19.56 -4.52 15.29
N SER A 336 18.29 -4.54 14.87
CA SER A 336 17.18 -4.97 15.70
C SER A 336 17.28 -6.44 16.16
N ALA A 337 18.05 -7.26 15.46
CA ALA A 337 18.22 -8.69 15.75
C ALA A 337 19.07 -8.98 17.00
N HIS A 338 19.96 -8.05 17.41
CA HIS A 338 20.99 -8.31 18.41
C HIS A 338 21.15 -7.26 19.49
N THR A 339 20.20 -6.32 19.61
CA THR A 339 20.35 -5.19 20.53
C THR A 339 19.29 -5.19 21.63
N SER A 340 19.50 -4.31 22.62
CA SER A 340 18.51 -4.09 23.68
C SER A 340 17.17 -3.59 23.12
N PRO A 341 16.04 -3.81 23.82
CA PRO A 341 14.72 -3.48 23.33
C PRO A 341 14.58 -2.03 22.82
N VAL A 342 15.15 -1.07 23.52
CA VAL A 342 15.07 0.36 23.14
C VAL A 342 15.79 0.61 21.81
N ILE A 343 17.02 0.09 21.66
CA ILE A 343 17.81 0.26 20.43
C ILE A 343 17.12 -0.47 19.27
N ALA A 344 16.55 -1.65 19.53
CA ALA A 344 15.82 -2.42 18.52
C ALA A 344 14.58 -1.66 18.01
N ILE A 345 13.81 -1.01 18.89
CA ILE A 345 12.63 -0.21 18.49
C ILE A 345 13.07 1.02 17.68
N VAL A 346 14.16 1.69 18.08
CA VAL A 346 14.74 2.78 17.26
C VAL A 346 15.18 2.27 15.90
N ALA A 347 15.88 1.14 15.84
CA ALA A 347 16.30 0.52 14.59
C ALA A 347 15.11 0.15 13.70
N LEU A 348 14.05 -0.43 14.28
CA LEU A 348 12.79 -0.73 13.57
C LEU A 348 12.08 0.54 13.09
N SER A 349 12.24 1.68 13.75
CA SER A 349 11.74 2.96 13.26
C SER A 349 12.47 3.40 11.99
N PHE A 350 13.77 3.19 11.89
CA PHE A 350 14.50 3.41 10.62
C PHE A 350 14.07 2.44 9.53
N VAL A 351 13.73 1.19 9.86
CA VAL A 351 13.19 0.23 8.90
C VAL A 351 11.88 0.73 8.30
N THR A 352 10.91 1.10 9.15
CA THR A 352 9.59 1.57 8.69
C THR A 352 9.69 2.90 7.93
N ILE A 353 10.57 3.82 8.36
CA ILE A 353 10.91 5.03 7.60
C ILE A 353 11.44 4.65 6.21
N GLY A 354 12.39 3.72 6.13
CA GLY A 354 12.94 3.24 4.86
C GLY A 354 11.86 2.67 3.94
N ILE A 355 10.98 1.80 4.46
CA ILE A 355 9.86 1.21 3.71
C ILE A 355 8.91 2.29 3.19
N MET A 356 8.57 3.28 4.01
CA MET A 356 7.58 4.30 3.66
C MET A 356 8.12 5.33 2.67
N THR A 357 9.43 5.59 2.74
CA THR A 357 10.07 6.61 1.89
C THR A 357 10.55 6.06 0.55
N ILE A 358 10.93 4.78 0.49
CA ILE A 358 11.45 4.17 -0.75
C ILE A 358 10.35 4.02 -1.81
N GLN A 359 9.10 3.69 -1.42
CA GLN A 359 8.03 3.40 -2.37
C GLN A 359 7.67 4.59 -3.27
N PRO A 360 7.37 5.80 -2.74
CA PRO A 360 7.09 6.97 -3.59
C PRO A 360 8.27 7.35 -4.48
N ILE A 361 9.51 7.22 -3.97
CA ILE A 361 10.71 7.51 -4.76
C ILE A 361 10.87 6.46 -5.86
N PHE A 362 10.68 5.17 -5.56
CA PHE A 362 10.73 4.08 -6.54
C PHE A 362 9.82 4.35 -7.74
N TRP A 363 8.55 4.72 -7.50
CA TRP A 363 7.59 4.95 -8.58
C TRP A 363 7.99 6.10 -9.50
N THR A 364 8.91 6.98 -9.08
CA THR A 364 9.44 8.02 -9.98
C THR A 364 10.36 7.47 -11.08
N PHE A 365 10.97 6.29 -10.90
CA PHE A 365 11.85 5.69 -11.91
C PHE A 365 11.07 5.07 -13.07
N PRO A 366 10.08 4.16 -12.85
CA PRO A 366 9.27 3.65 -13.94
C PRO A 366 8.45 4.74 -14.64
N THR A 367 7.93 5.73 -13.91
CA THR A 367 7.15 6.84 -14.51
C THR A 367 7.98 7.72 -15.43
N ALA A 368 9.26 7.88 -15.16
CA ALA A 368 10.16 8.64 -16.03
C ALA A 368 10.63 7.82 -17.26
N TYR A 369 10.55 6.48 -17.18
CA TYR A 369 10.98 5.58 -18.25
C TYR A 369 9.85 5.15 -19.19
N LEU A 370 8.70 4.82 -18.59
CA LEU A 370 7.53 4.30 -19.32
C LEU A 370 6.63 5.46 -19.74
N GLY A 371 6.44 5.65 -21.04
CA GLY A 371 5.56 6.67 -21.61
C GLY A 371 4.31 6.08 -22.26
N GLY A 372 3.28 6.91 -22.46
CA GLY A 372 2.07 6.56 -23.19
C GLY A 372 1.30 5.38 -22.59
N THR A 373 0.69 4.57 -23.44
CA THR A 373 -0.13 3.42 -23.03
C THR A 373 0.70 2.22 -22.54
N ALA A 374 2.00 2.12 -22.90
CA ALA A 374 2.93 1.14 -22.37
C ALA A 374 3.16 1.31 -20.85
N ALA A 375 3.02 2.53 -20.34
CA ALA A 375 3.14 2.84 -18.92
C ALA A 375 2.08 2.09 -18.09
N ALA A 376 0.82 2.08 -18.51
CA ALA A 376 -0.25 1.41 -17.76
C ALA A 376 -0.01 -0.10 -17.62
N GLY A 377 0.39 -0.76 -18.72
CA GLY A 377 0.73 -2.19 -18.69
C GLY A 377 1.99 -2.48 -17.88
N GLY A 378 3.03 -1.66 -18.03
CA GLY A 378 4.27 -1.79 -17.27
C GLY A 378 4.06 -1.62 -15.77
N PHE A 379 3.29 -0.63 -15.35
CA PHE A 379 2.96 -0.43 -13.93
C PHE A 379 2.16 -1.59 -13.35
N ALA A 380 1.20 -2.15 -14.12
CA ALA A 380 0.44 -3.31 -13.69
C ALA A 380 1.35 -4.54 -13.45
N VAL A 381 2.30 -4.79 -14.36
CA VAL A 381 3.27 -5.89 -14.21
C VAL A 381 4.18 -5.68 -13.01
N ILE A 382 4.75 -4.48 -12.85
CA ILE A 382 5.60 -4.14 -11.70
C ILE A 382 4.83 -4.35 -10.41
N ASN A 383 3.58 -3.87 -10.33
CA ASN A 383 2.73 -4.00 -9.15
C ASN A 383 2.37 -5.46 -8.85
N ALA A 384 1.97 -6.22 -9.86
CA ALA A 384 1.60 -7.63 -9.70
C ALA A 384 2.79 -8.48 -9.20
N VAL A 385 3.96 -8.34 -9.85
CA VAL A 385 5.18 -9.04 -9.41
C VAL A 385 5.61 -8.57 -8.02
N GLY A 386 5.55 -7.26 -7.75
CA GLY A 386 5.87 -6.72 -6.43
C GLY A 386 4.98 -7.30 -5.33
N ASN A 387 3.67 -7.38 -5.54
CA ASN A 387 2.73 -7.92 -4.55
C ASN A 387 2.97 -9.41 -4.23
N LEU A 388 3.59 -10.18 -5.13
CA LEU A 388 4.06 -11.53 -4.81
C LEU A 388 5.11 -11.53 -3.69
N GLY A 389 5.80 -10.43 -3.44
CA GLY A 389 6.66 -10.26 -2.26
C GLY A 389 5.92 -10.53 -0.95
N GLY A 390 4.63 -10.24 -0.89
CA GLY A 390 3.78 -10.57 0.25
C GLY A 390 3.59 -12.08 0.49
N PHE A 391 3.64 -12.90 -0.57
CA PHE A 391 3.67 -14.37 -0.46
C PHE A 391 5.06 -14.85 0.01
N PHE A 392 6.11 -14.34 -0.61
CA PHE A 392 7.46 -14.83 -0.34
C PHE A 392 8.02 -14.37 1.00
N ALA A 393 7.62 -13.21 1.52
CA ALA A 393 8.11 -12.68 2.78
C ALA A 393 7.87 -13.64 3.98
N PRO A 394 6.63 -14.05 4.29
CA PRO A 394 6.38 -14.99 5.38
C PRO A 394 6.95 -16.38 5.09
N THR A 395 6.91 -16.84 3.84
CA THR A 395 7.39 -18.16 3.43
C THR A 395 8.90 -18.27 3.60
N PHE A 396 9.68 -17.32 3.08
CA PHE A 396 11.14 -17.32 3.19
C PHE A 396 11.58 -17.13 4.65
N LYS A 397 10.95 -16.19 5.36
CA LYS A 397 11.24 -15.97 6.77
C LYS A 397 11.05 -17.26 7.59
N ASN A 398 9.90 -17.90 7.46
CA ASN A 398 9.60 -19.14 8.19
C ASN A 398 10.55 -20.29 7.81
N ALA A 399 10.84 -20.48 6.51
CA ALA A 399 11.74 -21.54 6.05
C ALA A 399 13.16 -21.37 6.62
N VAL A 400 13.67 -20.15 6.63
CA VAL A 400 15.03 -19.88 7.13
C VAL A 400 15.07 -19.96 8.67
N GLU A 401 14.06 -19.46 9.38
CA GLU A 401 13.95 -19.63 10.84
C GLU A 401 13.93 -21.11 11.24
N ALA A 402 13.18 -21.92 10.50
CA ALA A 402 13.12 -23.38 10.75
C ALA A 402 14.47 -24.06 10.48
N SER A 403 15.16 -23.69 9.38
CA SER A 403 16.43 -24.31 9.01
C SER A 403 17.58 -23.95 9.96
N PHE A 404 17.62 -22.71 10.45
CA PHE A 404 18.68 -22.21 11.32
C PHE A 404 18.30 -22.23 12.81
N HIS A 405 17.08 -22.64 13.16
CA HIS A 405 16.53 -22.63 14.52
C HIS A 405 16.73 -21.28 15.23
N SER A 406 16.64 -20.19 14.48
CA SER A 406 16.94 -18.84 14.98
C SER A 406 15.94 -17.80 14.43
N PRO A 407 15.21 -17.07 15.30
CA PRO A 407 14.37 -15.95 14.86
C PRO A 407 15.17 -14.83 14.16
N ALA A 408 16.42 -14.62 14.55
CA ALA A 408 17.31 -13.64 13.92
C ALA A 408 17.56 -13.95 12.44
N ALA A 409 17.64 -15.24 12.08
CA ALA A 409 17.84 -15.66 10.70
C ALA A 409 16.69 -15.17 9.77
N GLY A 410 15.46 -15.15 10.28
CA GLY A 410 14.32 -14.59 9.56
C GLY A 410 14.44 -13.08 9.32
N LEU A 411 15.00 -12.31 10.26
CA LEU A 411 15.26 -10.89 10.08
C LEU A 411 16.35 -10.64 9.04
N TYR A 412 17.37 -11.49 8.96
CA TYR A 412 18.42 -11.39 7.95
C TYR A 412 17.90 -11.63 6.52
N VAL A 413 16.91 -12.52 6.34
CA VAL A 413 16.25 -12.69 5.03
C VAL A 413 15.56 -11.41 4.59
N LEU A 414 14.84 -10.77 5.52
CA LEU A 414 14.20 -9.48 5.23
C LEU A 414 15.25 -8.36 5.00
N ALA A 415 16.35 -8.37 5.75
CA ALA A 415 17.45 -7.43 5.55
C ALA A 415 18.13 -7.65 4.18
N ALA A 416 18.33 -8.90 3.77
CA ALA A 416 18.87 -9.23 2.46
C ALA A 416 17.98 -8.70 1.31
N SER A 417 16.64 -8.69 1.47
CA SER A 417 15.76 -8.09 0.47
C SER A 417 15.94 -6.58 0.37
N GLY A 418 16.15 -5.89 1.49
CA GLY A 418 16.50 -4.46 1.52
C GLY A 418 17.85 -4.18 0.83
N LEU A 419 18.86 -5.02 1.10
CA LEU A 419 20.16 -4.91 0.44
C LEU A 419 20.05 -5.16 -1.08
N THR A 420 19.28 -6.17 -1.48
CA THR A 420 19.01 -6.45 -2.89
C THR A 420 18.34 -5.24 -3.56
N ALA A 421 17.38 -4.61 -2.90
CA ALA A 421 16.77 -3.38 -3.41
C ALA A 421 17.80 -2.25 -3.56
N ALA A 422 18.71 -2.06 -2.59
CA ALA A 422 19.78 -1.07 -2.69
C ALA A 422 20.70 -1.34 -3.88
N LEU A 423 21.14 -2.59 -4.07
CA LEU A 423 21.98 -2.99 -5.19
C LEU A 423 21.30 -2.80 -6.55
N LEU A 424 20.02 -3.17 -6.65
CA LEU A 424 19.23 -2.96 -7.86
C LEU A 424 19.05 -1.46 -8.17
N ILE A 425 18.86 -0.60 -7.17
CA ILE A 425 18.80 0.86 -7.38
C ILE A 425 20.17 1.38 -7.86
N ILE A 426 21.27 0.89 -7.28
CA ILE A 426 22.63 1.24 -7.71
C ILE A 426 22.90 0.78 -9.15
N ALA A 427 22.36 -0.32 -9.58
CA ALA A 427 22.49 -0.85 -10.93
C ALA A 427 21.63 -0.12 -11.99
N LEU A 428 20.63 0.70 -11.58
CA LEU A 428 19.86 1.51 -12.51
C LEU A 428 20.79 2.47 -13.28
N ARG A 429 20.76 2.42 -14.60
CA ARG A 429 21.53 3.36 -15.44
C ARG A 429 20.97 4.78 -15.29
N PRO A 430 21.82 5.80 -15.11
CA PRO A 430 21.37 7.20 -15.04
C PRO A 430 20.57 7.57 -16.28
N GLN A 431 19.45 8.23 -16.11
CA GLN A 431 18.68 8.77 -17.24
C GLN A 431 19.36 10.02 -17.79
N GLN A 432 19.24 10.26 -19.12
CA GLN A 432 19.91 11.39 -19.80
C GLN A 432 19.61 12.77 -19.19
N GLY A 433 18.45 12.95 -18.52
CA GLY A 433 18.11 14.21 -17.84
C GLY A 433 18.86 14.47 -16.53
N GLU A 434 19.45 13.44 -15.88
CA GLU A 434 20.29 13.62 -14.68
C GLU A 434 21.71 14.08 -15.05
N ARG A 435 22.20 13.76 -16.25
CA ARG A 435 23.52 14.19 -16.75
C ARG A 435 23.57 15.70 -17.00
N THR A 436 22.52 16.29 -17.57
CA THR A 436 22.49 17.73 -17.88
C THR A 436 22.49 18.61 -16.62
N SER A 437 21.88 18.19 -15.53
CA SER A 437 21.86 18.93 -14.26
C SER A 437 23.18 18.81 -13.46
N ALA A 438 23.94 17.73 -13.64
CA ALA A 438 25.26 17.56 -13.04
C ALA A 438 26.34 18.35 -13.80
N ASP A 439 26.28 18.35 -15.14
CA ASP A 439 27.21 19.10 -15.99
C ASP A 439 27.01 20.62 -15.89
N SER A 440 25.77 21.10 -15.79
CA SER A 440 25.49 22.52 -15.59
C SER A 440 25.98 23.04 -14.23
N ARG A 441 25.97 22.23 -13.18
CA ARG A 441 26.52 22.60 -11.85
C ARG A 441 28.04 22.58 -11.82
N THR A 442 28.67 21.67 -12.57
CA THR A 442 30.14 21.61 -12.69
C THR A 442 30.70 22.76 -13.48
N VAL A 443 29.94 23.28 -14.44
CA VAL A 443 30.30 24.49 -15.21
C VAL A 443 30.13 25.76 -14.38
N GLN A 444 29.04 25.86 -13.56
CA GLN A 444 28.84 27.00 -12.66
C GLN A 444 29.80 27.04 -11.46
N ALA A 445 30.38 25.93 -11.05
CA ALA A 445 31.35 25.87 -9.97
C ALA A 445 32.79 26.16 -10.43
N LYS A 446 33.00 26.32 -11.74
CA LYS A 446 34.32 26.63 -12.35
C LYS A 446 34.42 28.06 -12.93
N VAL A 447 33.37 28.84 -12.80
CA VAL A 447 33.32 30.29 -13.10
C VAL A 447 33.17 31.03 -11.77
#